data_a57e29b37866b863e0f6eda376ec66bc
#
_entry.id   a57e29b37866b863e0f6eda376ec66bc
#
_cell.length_a   1.000
_cell.length_b   1.000
_cell.length_c   1.000
_cell.angle_alpha   90.00
_cell.angle_beta   90.00
_cell.angle_gamma   90.00
#
_symmetry.space_group_name_H-M   'P 1'
#
loop_
_entity.id
_entity.type
_entity.pdbx_description
1 polymer ?
#
loop_
_entity_poly.entity_id
_entity_poly.type
_entity_poly.pdbx_seq_one_letter_code
_entity_poly.pdbx_strand_id
1 'polypeptide(L)'
;MKGNIRSKFDLSGKVAIITGSSKGIGKAIAQGLAENGAKVVISSRKQAAVDAVAGEFKAAGLEAIGFECHIGDSEQRKSLIARTMEHFGRIDILVNNAAINPYYGPLEGSDEAVFDKIMNVNVKAPWILSNLALPYMKENGGSIINISSVEGITPGFGLGLYSATKAALIMLTKNQAKEWGRYGIRANVLCPGLIKTKFSEGLWTNDALVAGFTKAIPLGRIAAPEEMAGMVMLLASDAGSYMTGGVYVADGGYLISG
;
A
#
# COMPACT_ATOMS: atom_id res chain seq x y z
N MET A 1 -27.39 21.17 -8.18
CA MET A 1 -26.98 20.97 -6.77
C MET A 1 -25.51 20.55 -6.74
N LYS A 2 -24.67 21.23 -5.97
CA LYS A 2 -23.31 20.76 -5.73
C LYS A 2 -23.43 19.38 -5.08
N GLY A 3 -22.75 18.35 -5.64
CA GLY A 3 -22.90 16.97 -5.20
C GLY A 3 -22.70 16.78 -3.71
N ASN A 4 -23.41 15.81 -3.12
CA ASN A 4 -23.25 15.42 -1.72
C ASN A 4 -21.78 15.01 -1.47
N ILE A 5 -21.16 15.45 -0.38
CA ILE A 5 -19.78 15.12 -0.05
C ILE A 5 -19.54 13.60 0.01
N ARG A 6 -20.55 12.82 0.39
CA ARG A 6 -20.47 11.34 0.40
C ARG A 6 -20.21 10.76 -0.98
N SER A 7 -20.77 11.35 -2.03
CA SER A 7 -20.53 10.88 -3.41
C SER A 7 -19.09 11.08 -3.88
N LYS A 8 -18.32 11.90 -3.18
CA LYS A 8 -16.89 12.05 -3.46
C LYS A 8 -16.04 10.83 -3.09
N PHE A 9 -16.57 9.97 -2.23
CA PHE A 9 -15.93 8.70 -1.85
C PHE A 9 -16.38 7.51 -2.71
N ASP A 10 -17.35 7.71 -3.60
CA ASP A 10 -17.84 6.66 -4.50
C ASP A 10 -16.75 6.25 -5.50
N LEU A 11 -16.47 4.95 -5.54
CA LEU A 11 -15.50 4.33 -6.42
C LEU A 11 -16.17 3.42 -7.47
N SER A 12 -17.49 3.54 -7.65
CA SER A 12 -18.25 2.74 -8.60
C SER A 12 -17.65 2.84 -10.01
N GLY A 13 -17.41 1.69 -10.63
CA GLY A 13 -16.79 1.58 -11.96
C GLY A 13 -15.28 1.78 -11.99
N LYS A 14 -14.60 2.06 -10.85
CA LYS A 14 -13.14 2.13 -10.74
C LYS A 14 -12.54 0.75 -10.55
N VAL A 15 -11.36 0.53 -11.10
CA VAL A 15 -10.58 -0.69 -10.95
C VAL A 15 -9.33 -0.39 -10.12
N ALA A 16 -9.16 -1.13 -9.02
CA ALA A 16 -8.05 -0.99 -8.09
C ALA A 16 -7.19 -2.25 -8.04
N ILE A 17 -5.87 -2.11 -8.23
CA ILE A 17 -4.90 -3.17 -7.99
C ILE A 17 -4.27 -2.94 -6.62
N ILE A 18 -4.29 -3.96 -5.74
CA ILE A 18 -3.69 -3.87 -4.41
C ILE A 18 -2.66 -5.01 -4.26
N THR A 19 -1.37 -4.66 -4.18
CA THR A 19 -0.32 -5.66 -3.98
C THR A 19 -0.19 -6.07 -2.52
N GLY A 20 0.12 -7.35 -2.24
CA GLY A 20 0.23 -7.87 -0.88
C GLY A 20 -1.11 -7.91 -0.14
N SER A 21 -2.21 -8.10 -0.85
CA SER A 21 -3.58 -7.96 -0.31
C SER A 21 -4.26 -9.27 0.10
N SER A 22 -3.52 -10.37 0.24
CA SER A 22 -4.08 -11.62 0.79
C SER A 22 -4.28 -11.60 2.31
N LYS A 23 -3.79 -10.58 3.03
CA LYS A 23 -3.92 -10.40 4.48
C LYS A 23 -3.48 -9.00 4.94
N GLY A 24 -3.71 -8.68 6.22
CA GLY A 24 -3.24 -7.46 6.89
C GLY A 24 -3.69 -6.18 6.19
N ILE A 25 -2.84 -5.16 6.18
CA ILE A 25 -3.16 -3.82 5.64
C ILE A 25 -3.69 -3.90 4.20
N GLY A 26 -3.05 -4.68 3.34
CA GLY A 26 -3.48 -4.80 1.93
C GLY A 26 -4.88 -5.40 1.78
N LYS A 27 -5.25 -6.42 2.58
CA LYS A 27 -6.61 -6.99 2.58
C LYS A 27 -7.62 -5.96 3.06
N ALA A 28 -7.34 -5.27 4.17
CA ALA A 28 -8.23 -4.24 4.71
C ALA A 28 -8.44 -3.07 3.75
N ILE A 29 -7.38 -2.63 3.07
CA ILE A 29 -7.46 -1.61 2.01
C ILE A 29 -8.34 -2.11 0.85
N ALA A 30 -8.11 -3.34 0.37
CA ALA A 30 -8.89 -3.91 -0.73
C ALA A 30 -10.37 -3.99 -0.36
N GLN A 31 -10.69 -4.40 0.87
CA GLN A 31 -12.06 -4.44 1.39
C GLN A 31 -12.68 -3.05 1.40
N GLY A 32 -12.03 -2.05 2.00
CA GLY A 32 -12.56 -0.69 2.05
C GLY A 32 -12.81 -0.08 0.67
N LEU A 33 -11.91 -0.32 -0.31
CA LEU A 33 -12.12 0.14 -1.69
C LEU A 33 -13.30 -0.59 -2.35
N ALA A 34 -13.44 -1.91 -2.16
CA ALA A 34 -14.53 -2.70 -2.71
C ALA A 34 -15.90 -2.32 -2.10
N GLU A 35 -15.98 -2.11 -0.79
CA GLU A 35 -17.19 -1.64 -0.09
C GLU A 35 -17.66 -0.27 -0.58
N ASN A 36 -16.75 0.55 -1.15
CA ASN A 36 -17.07 1.82 -1.79
C ASN A 36 -17.25 1.71 -3.31
N GLY A 37 -17.47 0.51 -3.84
CA GLY A 37 -17.86 0.27 -5.23
C GLY A 37 -16.73 -0.02 -6.21
N ALA A 38 -15.46 -0.05 -5.78
CA ALA A 38 -14.36 -0.41 -6.67
C ALA A 38 -14.36 -1.91 -7.00
N LYS A 39 -13.99 -2.26 -8.22
CA LYS A 39 -13.58 -3.60 -8.61
C LYS A 39 -12.14 -3.81 -8.19
N VAL A 40 -11.86 -4.82 -7.35
CA VAL A 40 -10.54 -4.97 -6.75
C VAL A 40 -9.79 -6.19 -7.27
N VAL A 41 -8.53 -5.99 -7.61
CA VAL A 41 -7.56 -7.06 -7.90
C VAL A 41 -6.76 -7.35 -6.64
N ILE A 42 -7.05 -8.50 -6.03
CA ILE A 42 -6.31 -9.05 -4.89
C ILE A 42 -5.03 -9.70 -5.42
N SER A 43 -3.87 -9.23 -4.99
CA SER A 43 -2.61 -9.77 -5.48
C SER A 43 -1.62 -10.12 -4.37
N SER A 44 -1.08 -11.33 -4.44
CA SER A 44 0.02 -11.82 -3.59
C SER A 44 0.70 -13.04 -4.25
N ARG A 45 1.73 -13.60 -3.58
CA ARG A 45 2.60 -14.65 -4.13
C ARG A 45 1.96 -16.04 -4.34
N LYS A 46 0.76 -16.31 -3.83
CA LYS A 46 0.10 -17.62 -3.87
C LYS A 46 -1.30 -17.47 -4.42
N GLN A 47 -1.59 -18.11 -5.56
CA GLN A 47 -2.92 -18.05 -6.19
C GLN A 47 -4.03 -18.48 -5.22
N ALA A 48 -3.88 -19.59 -4.52
CA ALA A 48 -4.89 -20.07 -3.57
C ALA A 48 -5.22 -19.04 -2.47
N ALA A 49 -4.25 -18.23 -2.04
CA ALA A 49 -4.48 -17.22 -1.00
C ALA A 49 -5.24 -16.00 -1.53
N VAL A 50 -5.01 -15.61 -2.78
CA VAL A 50 -5.74 -14.49 -3.39
C VAL A 50 -7.13 -14.91 -3.82
N ASP A 51 -7.32 -16.17 -4.27
CA ASP A 51 -8.62 -16.73 -4.60
C ASP A 51 -9.53 -16.85 -3.36
N ALA A 52 -8.95 -17.25 -2.22
CA ALA A 52 -9.70 -17.33 -0.96
C ALA A 52 -10.25 -15.94 -0.56
N VAL A 53 -9.43 -14.89 -0.64
CA VAL A 53 -9.89 -13.52 -0.32
C VAL A 53 -10.87 -12.99 -1.36
N ALA A 54 -10.62 -13.23 -2.64
CA ALA A 54 -11.56 -12.83 -3.70
C ALA A 54 -12.91 -13.56 -3.55
N GLY A 55 -12.91 -14.84 -3.17
CA GLY A 55 -14.12 -15.62 -2.86
C GLY A 55 -14.88 -15.06 -1.67
N GLU A 56 -14.18 -14.70 -0.59
CA GLU A 56 -14.76 -14.05 0.59
C GLU A 56 -15.45 -12.73 0.20
N PHE A 57 -14.79 -11.89 -0.59
CA PHE A 57 -15.34 -10.61 -1.04
C PHE A 57 -16.56 -10.81 -1.95
N LYS A 58 -16.51 -11.77 -2.87
CA LYS A 58 -17.66 -12.13 -3.73
C LYS A 58 -18.85 -12.62 -2.92
N ALA A 59 -18.62 -13.43 -1.88
CA ALA A 59 -19.67 -13.89 -0.99
C ALA A 59 -20.33 -12.73 -0.20
N ALA A 60 -19.59 -11.65 0.04
CA ALA A 60 -20.11 -10.41 0.61
C ALA A 60 -20.75 -9.46 -0.43
N GLY A 61 -20.87 -9.87 -1.70
CA GLY A 61 -21.44 -9.05 -2.77
C GLY A 61 -20.48 -8.02 -3.37
N LEU A 62 -19.17 -8.13 -3.10
CA LEU A 62 -18.15 -7.22 -3.61
C LEU A 62 -17.51 -7.77 -4.90
N GLU A 63 -17.09 -6.88 -5.80
CA GLU A 63 -16.47 -7.28 -7.07
C GLU A 63 -14.95 -7.40 -6.90
N ALA A 64 -14.45 -8.64 -6.84
CA ALA A 64 -13.05 -8.95 -6.60
C ALA A 64 -12.54 -10.11 -7.47
N ILE A 65 -11.25 -10.07 -7.85
CA ILE A 65 -10.55 -11.17 -8.51
C ILE A 65 -9.16 -11.34 -7.91
N GLY A 66 -8.67 -12.59 -7.87
CA GLY A 66 -7.34 -12.92 -7.37
C GLY A 66 -6.35 -13.17 -8.51
N PHE A 67 -5.21 -12.45 -8.50
CA PHE A 67 -4.08 -12.74 -9.40
C PHE A 67 -2.80 -12.91 -8.58
N GLU A 68 -2.16 -14.08 -8.72
CA GLU A 68 -0.84 -14.25 -8.11
C GLU A 68 0.18 -13.32 -8.75
N CYS A 69 1.04 -12.75 -7.91
CA CYS A 69 2.19 -11.99 -8.34
C CYS A 69 3.26 -11.95 -7.24
N HIS A 70 4.42 -12.51 -7.52
CA HIS A 70 5.62 -12.23 -6.78
C HIS A 70 6.20 -10.91 -7.29
N ILE A 71 5.98 -9.81 -6.59
CA ILE A 71 6.32 -8.48 -7.09
C ILE A 71 7.83 -8.26 -7.34
N GLY A 72 8.71 -9.09 -6.77
CA GLY A 72 10.13 -9.14 -7.08
C GLY A 72 10.45 -9.70 -8.47
N ASP A 73 9.50 -10.39 -9.11
CA ASP A 73 9.63 -10.99 -10.42
C ASP A 73 9.11 -10.06 -11.53
N SER A 74 9.94 -9.86 -12.58
CA SER A 74 9.62 -8.93 -13.67
C SER A 74 8.43 -9.36 -14.51
N GLU A 75 8.38 -10.66 -14.87
CA GLU A 75 7.33 -11.17 -15.76
C GLU A 75 5.98 -11.25 -15.04
N GLN A 76 5.99 -11.58 -13.75
CA GLN A 76 4.76 -11.60 -12.95
C GLN A 76 4.19 -10.19 -12.75
N ARG A 77 5.03 -9.14 -12.61
CA ARG A 77 4.55 -7.75 -12.60
C ARG A 77 3.86 -7.37 -13.91
N LYS A 78 4.46 -7.72 -15.07
CA LYS A 78 3.85 -7.49 -16.39
C LYS A 78 2.53 -8.25 -16.54
N SER A 79 2.52 -9.52 -16.12
CA SER A 79 1.34 -10.39 -16.16
C SER A 79 0.20 -9.81 -15.29
N LEU A 80 0.49 -9.29 -14.10
CA LEU A 80 -0.52 -8.68 -13.23
C LEU A 80 -1.25 -7.53 -13.93
N ILE A 81 -0.51 -6.62 -14.56
CA ILE A 81 -1.08 -5.49 -15.30
C ILE A 81 -1.86 -5.97 -16.52
N ALA A 82 -1.28 -6.89 -17.33
CA ALA A 82 -1.92 -7.40 -18.53
C ALA A 82 -3.25 -8.12 -18.22
N ARG A 83 -3.26 -9.01 -17.22
CA ARG A 83 -4.46 -9.73 -16.78
C ARG A 83 -5.53 -8.80 -16.21
N THR A 84 -5.11 -7.73 -15.52
CA THR A 84 -6.07 -6.71 -15.04
C THR A 84 -6.72 -5.99 -16.20
N MET A 85 -5.95 -5.60 -17.21
CA MET A 85 -6.47 -4.96 -18.41
C MET A 85 -7.35 -5.89 -19.23
N GLU A 86 -6.97 -7.16 -19.41
CA GLU A 86 -7.78 -8.17 -20.09
C GLU A 86 -9.13 -8.37 -19.40
N HIS A 87 -9.16 -8.38 -18.06
CA HIS A 87 -10.37 -8.67 -17.30
C HIS A 87 -11.31 -7.46 -17.13
N PHE A 88 -10.75 -6.28 -16.85
CA PHE A 88 -11.52 -5.09 -16.51
C PHE A 88 -11.42 -3.94 -17.53
N GLY A 89 -10.47 -3.99 -18.46
CA GLY A 89 -10.28 -2.98 -19.50
C GLY A 89 -9.71 -1.64 -19.02
N ARG A 90 -9.42 -1.49 -17.72
CA ARG A 90 -8.94 -0.24 -17.13
C ARG A 90 -8.16 -0.44 -15.83
N ILE A 91 -7.39 0.56 -15.44
CA ILE A 91 -6.74 0.68 -14.14
C ILE A 91 -6.89 2.12 -13.67
N ASP A 92 -7.54 2.36 -12.54
CA ASP A 92 -7.77 3.69 -11.96
C ASP A 92 -6.95 3.92 -10.69
N ILE A 93 -6.73 2.84 -9.93
CA ILE A 93 -6.09 2.92 -8.62
C ILE A 93 -5.02 1.82 -8.54
N LEU A 94 -3.81 2.22 -8.14
CA LEU A 94 -2.73 1.28 -7.84
C LEU A 94 -2.27 1.49 -6.39
N VAL A 95 -2.43 0.46 -5.54
CA VAL A 95 -1.91 0.46 -4.17
C VAL A 95 -0.69 -0.46 -4.09
N ASN A 96 0.49 0.13 -4.01
CA ASN A 96 1.74 -0.57 -3.77
C ASN A 96 1.91 -0.80 -2.26
N ASN A 97 1.36 -1.91 -1.75
CA ASN A 97 1.41 -2.27 -0.35
C ASN A 97 2.38 -3.41 -0.04
N ALA A 98 2.65 -4.30 -0.99
CA ALA A 98 3.56 -5.43 -0.74
C ALA A 98 4.97 -4.96 -0.37
N ALA A 99 5.52 -5.49 0.71
CA ALA A 99 6.85 -5.21 1.20
C ALA A 99 7.44 -6.41 1.93
N ILE A 100 8.76 -6.38 2.12
CA ILE A 100 9.50 -7.32 2.96
C ILE A 100 10.44 -6.56 3.92
N ASN A 101 10.76 -7.21 5.04
CA ASN A 101 11.92 -6.88 5.86
C ASN A 101 12.64 -8.20 6.22
N PRO A 102 13.62 -8.62 5.40
CA PRO A 102 14.28 -9.90 5.57
C PRO A 102 15.33 -9.94 6.69
N TYR A 103 15.72 -8.79 7.23
CA TYR A 103 16.72 -8.65 8.26
C TYR A 103 16.31 -7.66 9.33
N TYR A 104 16.47 -8.04 10.58
CA TYR A 104 16.31 -7.17 11.75
C TYR A 104 17.57 -7.27 12.63
N GLY A 105 18.31 -6.18 12.78
CA GLY A 105 19.55 -6.12 13.53
C GLY A 105 20.40 -4.90 13.17
N PRO A 106 21.62 -4.78 13.73
CA PRO A 106 22.56 -3.71 13.42
C PRO A 106 22.86 -3.64 11.92
N LEU A 107 23.02 -2.41 11.39
CA LEU A 107 23.16 -2.20 9.93
C LEU A 107 24.34 -2.96 9.33
N GLU A 108 25.47 -3.01 10.05
CA GLU A 108 26.69 -3.72 9.66
C GLU A 108 26.55 -5.25 9.59
N GLY A 109 25.49 -5.80 10.18
CA GLY A 109 25.19 -7.23 10.10
C GLY A 109 24.41 -7.67 8.86
N SER A 110 24.01 -6.72 7.99
CA SER A 110 23.33 -7.04 6.73
C SER A 110 24.33 -7.17 5.58
N ASP A 111 24.05 -8.07 4.64
CA ASP A 111 24.88 -8.32 3.46
C ASP A 111 24.25 -7.70 2.17
N GLU A 112 25.02 -7.78 1.07
CA GLU A 112 24.61 -7.28 -0.24
C GLU A 112 23.35 -8.01 -0.78
N ALA A 113 23.23 -9.32 -0.53
CA ALA A 113 22.06 -10.10 -0.98
C ALA A 113 20.77 -9.65 -0.28
N VAL A 114 20.85 -9.31 1.01
CA VAL A 114 19.74 -8.71 1.77
C VAL A 114 19.41 -7.33 1.20
N PHE A 115 20.42 -6.49 0.93
CA PHE A 115 20.24 -5.18 0.32
C PHE A 115 19.53 -5.27 -1.03
N ASP A 116 20.03 -6.09 -1.93
CA ASP A 116 19.43 -6.25 -3.27
C ASP A 116 18.00 -6.76 -3.22
N LYS A 117 17.73 -7.73 -2.35
CA LYS A 117 16.40 -8.31 -2.18
C LYS A 117 15.39 -7.29 -1.66
N ILE A 118 15.76 -6.51 -0.65
CA ILE A 118 14.84 -5.52 -0.05
C ILE A 118 14.61 -4.35 -1.00
N MET A 119 15.66 -3.87 -1.69
CA MET A 119 15.56 -2.82 -2.70
C MET A 119 14.70 -3.24 -3.89
N ASN A 120 14.87 -4.49 -4.37
CA ASN A 120 14.07 -5.01 -5.47
C ASN A 120 12.58 -5.03 -5.14
N VAL A 121 12.21 -5.47 -3.94
CA VAL A 121 10.79 -5.63 -3.55
C VAL A 121 10.19 -4.30 -3.08
N ASN A 122 10.87 -3.54 -2.24
CA ASN A 122 10.28 -2.37 -1.58
C ASN A 122 10.39 -1.07 -2.39
N VAL A 123 11.32 -1.00 -3.35
CA VAL A 123 11.60 0.21 -4.14
C VAL A 123 11.39 -0.02 -5.62
N LYS A 124 12.13 -0.96 -6.21
CA LYS A 124 12.09 -1.23 -7.65
C LYS A 124 10.71 -1.73 -8.11
N ALA A 125 10.10 -2.64 -7.36
CA ALA A 125 8.81 -3.22 -7.75
C ALA A 125 7.67 -2.19 -7.77
N PRO A 126 7.45 -1.33 -6.74
CA PRO A 126 6.46 -0.25 -6.80
C PRO A 126 6.70 0.73 -7.96
N TRP A 127 7.96 1.11 -8.21
CA TRP A 127 8.32 1.97 -9.32
C TRP A 127 7.97 1.34 -10.67
N ILE A 128 8.36 0.08 -10.91
CA ILE A 128 8.07 -0.61 -12.17
C ILE A 128 6.57 -0.86 -12.35
N LEU A 129 5.83 -1.28 -11.31
CA LEU A 129 4.38 -1.47 -11.40
C LEU A 129 3.68 -0.15 -11.76
N SER A 130 4.09 0.96 -11.15
CA SER A 130 3.54 2.27 -11.48
C SER A 130 3.82 2.65 -12.94
N ASN A 131 5.03 2.40 -13.45
CA ASN A 131 5.37 2.64 -14.85
C ASN A 131 4.57 1.73 -15.81
N LEU A 132 4.32 0.48 -15.45
CA LEU A 132 3.53 -0.46 -16.25
C LEU A 132 2.03 -0.07 -16.28
N ALA A 133 1.50 0.49 -15.19
CA ALA A 133 0.12 0.99 -15.12
C ALA A 133 -0.06 2.35 -15.82
N LEU A 134 1.00 3.16 -15.87
CA LEU A 134 0.97 4.55 -16.37
C LEU A 134 0.31 4.72 -17.76
N PRO A 135 0.60 3.90 -18.79
CA PRO A 135 -0.05 4.05 -20.10
C PRO A 135 -1.57 3.98 -20.04
N TYR A 136 -2.11 3.12 -19.18
CA TYR A 136 -3.55 2.89 -19.03
C TYR A 136 -4.24 3.94 -18.14
N MET A 137 -3.48 4.67 -17.35
CA MET A 137 -3.98 5.75 -16.49
C MET A 137 -3.92 7.13 -17.15
N LYS A 138 -3.08 7.32 -18.19
CA LYS A 138 -2.84 8.66 -18.79
C LYS A 138 -4.09 9.32 -19.37
N GLU A 139 -5.03 8.57 -19.91
CA GLU A 139 -6.21 9.12 -20.58
C GLU A 139 -7.28 9.60 -19.58
N ASN A 140 -7.41 8.89 -18.46
CA ASN A 140 -8.52 9.10 -17.51
C ASN A 140 -8.05 9.63 -16.15
N GLY A 141 -6.75 9.85 -15.98
CA GLY A 141 -6.16 10.11 -14.68
C GLY A 141 -6.18 8.88 -13.79
N GLY A 142 -5.91 9.06 -12.50
CA GLY A 142 -5.94 7.97 -11.53
C GLY A 142 -5.24 8.29 -10.23
N SER A 143 -5.14 7.30 -9.34
CA SER A 143 -4.49 7.45 -8.04
C SER A 143 -3.50 6.32 -7.79
N ILE A 144 -2.26 6.68 -7.47
CA ILE A 144 -1.21 5.78 -7.01
C ILE A 144 -0.99 6.02 -5.52
N ILE A 145 -1.11 4.98 -4.71
CA ILE A 145 -0.90 5.05 -3.27
C ILE A 145 0.21 4.07 -2.89
N ASN A 146 1.31 4.61 -2.40
CA ASN A 146 2.44 3.81 -1.96
C ASN A 146 2.39 3.67 -0.43
N ILE A 147 2.44 2.44 0.08
CA ILE A 147 2.46 2.19 1.53
C ILE A 147 3.91 2.16 1.99
N SER A 148 4.34 3.27 2.59
CA SER A 148 5.64 3.40 3.22
C SER A 148 5.60 2.93 4.69
N SER A 149 6.17 3.70 5.58
CA SER A 149 6.19 3.49 7.03
C SER A 149 6.63 4.78 7.73
N VAL A 150 6.36 4.93 9.00
CA VAL A 150 7.05 5.91 9.87
C VAL A 150 8.56 5.74 9.82
N GLU A 151 9.04 4.51 9.59
CA GLU A 151 10.45 4.18 9.39
C GLU A 151 11.09 4.86 8.17
N GLY A 152 10.30 5.31 7.20
CA GLY A 152 10.79 6.11 6.08
C GLY A 152 10.93 7.60 6.41
N ILE A 153 10.49 8.02 7.58
CA ILE A 153 10.57 9.40 8.08
C ILE A 153 11.62 9.51 9.18
N THR A 154 11.54 8.60 10.17
CA THR A 154 12.49 8.52 11.28
C THR A 154 12.97 7.07 11.42
N PRO A 155 14.29 6.81 11.41
CA PRO A 155 14.80 5.45 11.43
C PRO A 155 14.62 4.79 12.78
N GLY A 156 14.17 3.52 12.79
CA GLY A 156 14.16 2.65 13.97
C GLY A 156 15.41 1.79 14.09
N PHE A 157 15.80 1.50 15.32
CA PHE A 157 16.92 0.60 15.58
C PHE A 157 16.68 -0.81 15.00
N GLY A 158 17.68 -1.37 14.34
CA GLY A 158 17.58 -2.70 13.71
C GLY A 158 16.81 -2.75 12.38
N LEU A 159 16.34 -1.62 11.87
CA LEU A 159 15.54 -1.51 10.65
C LEU A 159 16.23 -0.71 9.54
N GLY A 160 17.55 -0.52 9.60
CA GLY A 160 18.30 0.42 8.75
C GLY A 160 18.02 0.29 7.25
N LEU A 161 18.14 -0.90 6.66
CA LEU A 161 17.83 -1.11 5.24
C LEU A 161 16.34 -0.94 4.93
N TYR A 162 15.46 -1.41 5.82
CA TYR A 162 14.03 -1.22 5.66
C TYR A 162 13.66 0.27 5.64
N SER A 163 14.17 1.03 6.61
CA SER A 163 13.97 2.49 6.71
C SER A 163 14.45 3.20 5.45
N ALA A 164 15.63 2.84 4.94
CA ALA A 164 16.17 3.39 3.70
C ALA A 164 15.25 3.13 2.50
N THR A 165 14.69 1.90 2.37
CA THR A 165 13.74 1.60 1.28
C THR A 165 12.44 2.38 1.41
N LYS A 166 11.95 2.59 2.63
CA LYS A 166 10.72 3.35 2.88
C LYS A 166 10.89 4.84 2.65
N ALA A 167 12.06 5.40 2.95
CA ALA A 167 12.44 6.77 2.59
C ALA A 167 12.56 6.96 1.06
N ALA A 168 13.20 6.01 0.38
CA ALA A 168 13.29 6.01 -1.08
C ALA A 168 11.91 5.99 -1.74
N LEU A 169 10.96 5.19 -1.21
CA LEU A 169 9.59 5.11 -1.72
C LEU A 169 8.84 6.44 -1.55
N ILE A 170 9.06 7.16 -0.44
CA ILE A 170 8.50 8.51 -0.22
C ILE A 170 8.99 9.46 -1.33
N MET A 171 10.30 9.48 -1.62
CA MET A 171 10.85 10.38 -2.63
C MET A 171 10.40 9.99 -4.05
N LEU A 172 10.34 8.70 -4.39
CA LEU A 172 9.78 8.22 -5.67
C LEU A 172 8.33 8.67 -5.84
N THR A 173 7.51 8.61 -4.79
CA THR A 173 6.10 9.05 -4.85
C THR A 173 6.00 10.55 -5.16
N LYS A 174 6.84 11.38 -4.55
CA LYS A 174 6.90 12.83 -4.83
C LYS A 174 7.27 13.11 -6.29
N ASN A 175 8.23 12.36 -6.86
CA ASN A 175 8.59 12.48 -8.26
C ASN A 175 7.45 12.03 -9.19
N GLN A 176 6.78 10.91 -8.89
CA GLN A 176 5.59 10.47 -9.63
C GLN A 176 4.50 11.56 -9.63
N ALA A 177 4.22 12.17 -8.48
CA ALA A 177 3.25 13.25 -8.36
C ALA A 177 3.63 14.47 -9.23
N LYS A 178 4.89 14.88 -9.17
CA LYS A 178 5.42 16.03 -9.91
C LYS A 178 5.37 15.83 -11.43
N GLU A 179 5.74 14.62 -11.91
CA GLU A 179 5.87 14.34 -13.33
C GLU A 179 4.54 13.94 -13.97
N TRP A 180 3.66 13.22 -13.23
CA TRP A 180 2.44 12.64 -13.79
C TRP A 180 1.17 13.43 -13.47
N GLY A 181 1.26 14.48 -12.66
CA GLY A 181 0.15 15.38 -12.37
C GLY A 181 -0.47 15.99 -13.64
N ARG A 182 0.36 16.26 -14.68
CA ARG A 182 -0.10 16.72 -15.99
C ARG A 182 -1.06 15.76 -16.72
N TYR A 183 -1.09 14.49 -16.33
CA TYR A 183 -2.01 13.47 -16.85
C TYR A 183 -3.22 13.25 -15.92
N GLY A 184 -3.42 14.10 -14.91
CA GLY A 184 -4.47 13.89 -13.91
C GLY A 184 -4.19 12.72 -12.95
N ILE A 185 -2.95 12.20 -12.92
CA ILE A 185 -2.54 11.12 -12.03
C ILE A 185 -2.02 11.71 -10.73
N ARG A 186 -2.63 11.31 -9.61
CA ARG A 186 -2.19 11.67 -8.27
C ARG A 186 -1.34 10.54 -7.70
N ALA A 187 -0.26 10.88 -7.03
CA ALA A 187 0.58 9.91 -6.33
C ALA A 187 0.81 10.38 -4.90
N ASN A 188 0.49 9.53 -3.92
CA ASN A 188 0.58 9.85 -2.50
C ASN A 188 1.18 8.67 -1.71
N VAL A 189 1.69 8.97 -0.53
CA VAL A 189 2.26 7.97 0.36
C VAL A 189 1.51 7.94 1.69
N LEU A 190 1.17 6.73 2.15
CA LEU A 190 0.73 6.48 3.52
C LEU A 190 1.91 5.90 4.30
N CYS A 191 2.17 6.45 5.47
CA CYS A 191 3.19 6.02 6.42
C CYS A 191 2.53 5.49 7.71
N PRO A 192 2.20 4.18 7.77
CA PRO A 192 1.68 3.57 8.98
C PRO A 192 2.73 3.53 10.09
N GLY A 193 2.28 3.67 11.34
CA GLY A 193 3.04 3.26 12.53
C GLY A 193 2.99 1.74 12.74
N LEU A 194 2.98 1.30 14.00
CA LEU A 194 2.86 -0.13 14.34
C LEU A 194 1.41 -0.60 14.17
N ILE A 195 1.20 -1.49 13.20
CA ILE A 195 -0.09 -2.09 12.88
C ILE A 195 -0.05 -3.59 13.19
N LYS A 196 -1.08 -4.12 13.83
CA LYS A 196 -1.18 -5.55 14.22
C LYS A 196 -1.41 -6.45 13.00
N THR A 197 -0.33 -6.95 12.42
CA THR A 197 -0.34 -7.82 11.23
C THR A 197 0.62 -8.99 11.37
N LYS A 198 0.52 -9.98 10.49
CA LYS A 198 1.53 -11.06 10.41
C LYS A 198 2.93 -10.55 10.08
N PHE A 199 3.04 -9.42 9.38
CA PHE A 199 4.33 -8.80 9.05
C PHE A 199 5.06 -8.27 10.30
N SER A 200 4.33 -7.70 11.24
CA SER A 200 4.82 -7.12 12.48
C SER A 200 4.68 -8.06 13.69
N GLU A 201 4.37 -9.36 13.46
CA GLU A 201 4.03 -10.32 14.52
C GLU A 201 5.08 -10.38 15.63
N GLY A 202 6.36 -10.39 15.29
CA GLY A 202 7.45 -10.41 16.28
C GLY A 202 7.50 -9.19 17.21
N LEU A 203 6.83 -8.09 16.85
CA LEU A 203 6.76 -6.88 17.68
C LEU A 203 5.57 -6.87 18.63
N TRP A 204 4.42 -7.43 18.22
CA TRP A 204 3.19 -7.36 19.00
C TRP A 204 2.84 -8.65 19.75
N THR A 205 3.59 -9.73 19.55
CA THR A 205 3.51 -10.97 20.36
C THR A 205 4.42 -10.95 21.58
N ASN A 206 5.25 -9.93 21.74
CA ASN A 206 6.11 -9.73 22.91
C ASN A 206 5.54 -8.61 23.80
N ASP A 207 5.00 -8.98 24.95
CA ASP A 207 4.30 -8.05 25.86
C ASP A 207 5.21 -6.88 26.32
N ALA A 208 6.51 -7.11 26.52
CA ALA A 208 7.46 -6.05 26.91
C ALA A 208 7.65 -5.03 25.78
N LEU A 209 7.76 -5.50 24.53
CA LEU A 209 7.84 -4.61 23.36
C LEU A 209 6.52 -3.86 23.16
N VAL A 210 5.38 -4.54 23.30
CA VAL A 210 4.06 -3.90 23.22
C VAL A 210 3.92 -2.80 24.26
N ALA A 211 4.29 -3.06 25.51
CA ALA A 211 4.24 -2.07 26.58
C ALA A 211 5.15 -0.85 26.28
N GLY A 212 6.35 -1.09 25.73
CA GLY A 212 7.25 -0.04 25.29
C GLY A 212 6.66 0.83 24.18
N PHE A 213 6.13 0.19 23.11
CA PHE A 213 5.50 0.91 22.00
C PHE A 213 4.25 1.67 22.43
N THR A 214 3.33 1.04 23.18
CA THR A 214 2.08 1.67 23.62
C THR A 214 2.33 2.86 24.54
N LYS A 215 3.40 2.83 25.33
CA LYS A 215 3.83 3.98 26.15
C LYS A 215 4.31 5.16 25.29
N ALA A 216 4.97 4.86 24.16
CA ALA A 216 5.49 5.89 23.24
C ALA A 216 4.42 6.40 22.27
N ILE A 217 3.32 5.67 22.06
CA ILE A 217 2.23 6.08 21.17
C ILE A 217 1.20 6.93 21.97
N PRO A 218 0.95 8.21 21.65
CA PRO A 218 -0.02 9.04 22.36
C PRO A 218 -1.43 8.45 22.45
N LEU A 219 -1.90 7.73 21.41
CA LEU A 219 -3.19 7.01 21.47
C LEU A 219 -3.16 5.73 22.34
N GLY A 220 -1.99 5.35 22.90
CA GLY A 220 -1.85 4.28 23.87
C GLY A 220 -2.13 2.86 23.37
N ARG A 221 -2.15 2.63 22.06
CA ARG A 221 -2.45 1.33 21.47
C ARG A 221 -1.81 1.09 20.11
N ILE A 222 -1.69 -0.16 19.74
CA ILE A 222 -1.36 -0.60 18.38
C ILE A 222 -2.64 -0.54 17.53
N ALA A 223 -2.52 -0.11 16.27
CA ALA A 223 -3.67 -0.02 15.39
C ALA A 223 -3.99 -1.36 14.69
N ALA A 224 -5.25 -1.52 14.29
CA ALA A 224 -5.71 -2.61 13.44
C ALA A 224 -5.51 -2.27 11.95
N PRO A 225 -5.37 -3.27 11.05
CA PRO A 225 -5.21 -3.06 9.61
C PRO A 225 -6.30 -2.21 8.97
N GLU A 226 -7.54 -2.33 9.44
CA GLU A 226 -8.73 -1.64 8.94
C GLU A 226 -8.63 -0.12 9.11
N GLU A 227 -7.89 0.35 10.10
CA GLU A 227 -7.68 1.78 10.36
C GLU A 227 -6.86 2.47 9.25
N MET A 228 -6.17 1.69 8.41
CA MET A 228 -5.43 2.21 7.25
C MET A 228 -6.33 2.43 6.03
N ALA A 229 -7.48 1.77 5.95
CA ALA A 229 -8.36 1.82 4.78
C ALA A 229 -8.97 3.21 4.56
N GLY A 230 -9.36 3.92 5.63
CA GLY A 230 -9.99 5.23 5.53
C GLY A 230 -9.12 6.28 4.82
N MET A 231 -7.82 6.34 5.13
CA MET A 231 -6.90 7.24 4.45
C MET A 231 -6.72 6.85 2.98
N VAL A 232 -6.61 5.55 2.68
CA VAL A 232 -6.46 5.08 1.30
C VAL A 232 -7.72 5.37 0.49
N MET A 233 -8.92 5.21 1.06
CA MET A 233 -10.18 5.61 0.42
C MET A 233 -10.20 7.11 0.06
N LEU A 234 -9.79 7.98 0.99
CA LEU A 234 -9.66 9.41 0.73
C LEU A 234 -8.71 9.68 -0.44
N LEU A 235 -7.52 9.06 -0.42
CA LEU A 235 -6.51 9.26 -1.47
C LEU A 235 -6.90 8.65 -2.82
N ALA A 236 -7.68 7.57 -2.82
CA ALA A 236 -8.14 6.88 -4.03
C ALA A 236 -9.29 7.62 -4.74
N SER A 237 -10.14 8.30 -3.98
CA SER A 237 -11.39 8.87 -4.45
C SER A 237 -11.28 10.36 -4.84
N ASP A 238 -12.40 10.91 -5.36
CA ASP A 238 -12.54 12.32 -5.67
C ASP A 238 -12.50 13.22 -4.41
N ALA A 239 -12.72 12.65 -3.21
CA ALA A 239 -12.54 13.39 -1.97
C ALA A 239 -11.09 13.88 -1.80
N GLY A 240 -10.12 13.12 -2.34
CA GLY A 240 -8.70 13.49 -2.39
C GLY A 240 -8.25 14.12 -3.71
N SER A 241 -9.15 14.65 -4.55
CA SER A 241 -8.83 15.14 -5.89
C SER A 241 -7.77 16.25 -5.96
N TYR A 242 -7.56 16.98 -4.87
CA TYR A 242 -6.50 18.01 -4.79
C TYR A 242 -5.29 17.58 -3.95
N MET A 243 -5.14 16.26 -3.73
CA MET A 243 -4.08 15.66 -2.90
C MET A 243 -3.11 14.86 -3.77
N THR A 244 -1.90 15.39 -3.97
CA THR A 244 -0.80 14.70 -4.68
C THR A 244 0.55 15.08 -4.10
N GLY A 245 1.52 14.16 -4.08
CA GLY A 245 2.85 14.32 -3.50
C GLY A 245 2.86 14.35 -1.96
N GLY A 246 1.72 14.11 -1.33
CA GLY A 246 1.58 14.15 0.12
C GLY A 246 2.18 12.92 0.82
N VAL A 247 2.66 13.17 2.04
CA VAL A 247 3.12 12.14 2.98
C VAL A 247 2.15 12.15 4.16
N TYR A 248 1.35 11.10 4.28
CA TYR A 248 0.28 11.00 5.28
C TYR A 248 0.66 9.97 6.33
N VAL A 249 0.75 10.40 7.57
CA VAL A 249 1.14 9.57 8.70
C VAL A 249 -0.12 9.07 9.42
N ALA A 250 -0.14 7.78 9.75
CA ALA A 250 -1.18 7.13 10.55
C ALA A 250 -0.50 6.22 11.60
N ASP A 251 -0.06 6.83 12.70
CA ASP A 251 0.84 6.21 13.68
C ASP A 251 0.40 6.37 15.14
N GLY A 252 -0.79 6.92 15.37
CA GLY A 252 -1.29 7.21 16.71
C GLY A 252 -0.52 8.30 17.46
N GLY A 253 0.29 9.11 16.74
CA GLY A 253 1.13 10.16 17.27
C GLY A 253 2.55 9.72 17.62
N TYR A 254 2.97 8.52 17.21
CA TYR A 254 4.29 7.97 17.55
C TYR A 254 5.45 8.90 17.16
N LEU A 255 5.42 9.50 15.96
CA LEU A 255 6.52 10.35 15.49
C LEU A 255 6.68 11.67 16.24
N ILE A 256 5.68 12.11 17.00
CA ILE A 256 5.71 13.37 17.74
C ILE A 256 5.89 13.16 19.24
N SER A 257 6.06 11.93 19.69
CA SER A 257 6.14 11.59 21.12
C SER A 257 7.56 11.70 21.70
N GLY A 258 8.55 12.18 20.97
CA GLY A 258 9.89 12.58 21.43
C GLY A 258 10.90 11.47 21.43
#